data_603d6638fab5b97cca106d76f77bee88
#
_entry.id   603d6638fab5b97cca106d76f77bee88
#
_cell.length_a   1.000
_cell.length_b   1.000
_cell.length_c   1.000
_cell.angle_alpha   90.00
_cell.angle_beta   90.00
_cell.angle_gamma   90.00
#
_symmetry.space_group_name_H-M   'P 1'
#
loop_
_entity.id
_entity.type
_entity.pdbx_description
1 polymer ?
#
loop_
_entity_poly.entity_id
_entity_poly.type
_entity_poly.pdbx_seq_one_letter_code
_entity_poly.pdbx_strand_id
1 'polypeptide(L)'
;MKTTHTCVSLLRPALIAAAIALCLPAAQAAVPKDMLVIGKAADPQTLDPAVTIDNNDWTITYPAYQRLVQYKTEGGKGSTEVTGDLAESWQASDDQKTWTFTLNKNAKFADGSPVTADAVKQSFERLLKINQGPSEAFPKDLKVDAVDEHTVKFTLATPFAPFLYTLANDGASIINPAVLKAHTADDARGFLAENTAGSGPFMLKSWQKGQQLVLVPNPHYAGPKPNFKRVSVKIIGESASRRLQLSRGDIDIADSLPTDQLTALKQEGKVAVAEFPALRVTYLYLNNSKAPLNQADLRRAISWSTDYQGMVKGILSGNGKQMRGPIPEGMWGYDAGAMQYTFDEAKAKAAFEKVADKPKTLSFLYSDNDPNWEPIALSTQASLSKLGINVKLEKLANATMRDRVGKGDYDIAIGNWSPDFADPYMFMNYWFESDKKGLPGNRSFYENPQVDKLLQQALATTDQAARTKDYQAAQKTVIDEAAYVYLFQKNYQLAMNKEVKGFVFNPMLEQVFNVATMSK
;
A
#
# COMPACT_ATOMS: atom_id res chain seq x y z
N MET A 1 30.76 -73.73 56.94
CA MET A 1 29.39 -74.12 57.33
C MET A 1 28.44 -73.12 56.67
N LYS A 2 27.47 -73.67 55.97
CA LYS A 2 26.30 -73.01 55.29
C LYS A 2 26.59 -72.12 54.08
N THR A 3 26.57 -72.77 52.98
CA THR A 3 26.27 -72.29 51.61
C THR A 3 24.87 -71.74 51.48
N THR A 4 24.71 -70.59 50.79
CA THR A 4 23.43 -70.15 50.26
C THR A 4 23.57 -69.84 48.77
N HIS A 5 22.87 -70.62 47.99
CA HIS A 5 22.73 -70.45 46.53
C HIS A 5 21.89 -69.24 46.18
N THR A 6 22.39 -68.43 45.25
CA THR A 6 21.63 -67.37 44.65
C THR A 6 21.19 -67.81 43.25
N CYS A 7 19.85 -67.97 43.05
CA CYS A 7 19.22 -68.11 41.75
C CYS A 7 19.28 -66.79 40.98
N VAL A 8 19.91 -66.77 39.81
CA VAL A 8 19.82 -65.69 38.83
C VAL A 8 18.68 -66.01 37.89
N SER A 9 17.62 -65.25 37.98
CA SER A 9 16.49 -65.33 37.09
C SER A 9 16.80 -64.61 35.76
N LEU A 10 16.81 -65.37 34.69
CA LEU A 10 16.77 -64.93 33.29
C LEU A 10 15.39 -64.35 32.94
N LEU A 11 15.25 -63.06 33.02
CA LEU A 11 14.09 -62.35 32.43
C LEU A 11 14.46 -60.89 32.15
N ARG A 12 14.84 -60.59 30.88
CA ARG A 12 14.73 -59.28 30.25
C ARG A 12 15.48 -59.23 28.88
N PRO A 13 14.80 -59.52 27.78
CA PRO A 13 14.99 -58.66 26.62
C PRO A 13 13.67 -58.30 25.86
N ALA A 14 12.51 -58.18 26.54
CA ALA A 14 11.25 -57.91 25.85
C ALA A 14 10.75 -56.46 26.00
N LEU A 15 11.43 -55.57 26.72
CA LEU A 15 10.98 -54.20 27.01
C LEU A 15 11.70 -53.09 26.25
N ILE A 16 12.70 -53.39 25.40
CA ILE A 16 13.43 -52.38 24.59
C ILE A 16 12.85 -52.21 23.17
N ALA A 17 12.06 -53.16 22.67
CA ALA A 17 11.45 -53.08 21.34
C ALA A 17 10.18 -52.21 21.25
N ALA A 18 9.55 -51.85 22.38
CA ALA A 18 8.33 -51.06 22.42
C ALA A 18 8.53 -49.52 22.48
N ALA A 19 9.79 -49.06 22.74
CA ALA A 19 10.08 -47.62 22.86
C ALA A 19 10.52 -46.91 21.54
N ILE A 20 10.79 -47.69 20.48
CA ILE A 20 11.25 -47.14 19.19
C ILE A 20 10.07 -46.88 18.20
N ALA A 21 8.89 -47.37 18.51
CA ALA A 21 7.73 -47.23 17.60
C ALA A 21 6.93 -45.90 17.75
N LEU A 22 7.34 -44.95 18.61
CA LEU A 22 6.62 -43.69 18.89
C LEU A 22 7.29 -42.43 18.37
N CYS A 23 8.36 -42.54 17.59
CA CYS A 23 8.95 -41.41 16.84
C CYS A 23 8.71 -41.56 15.35
N LEU A 24 7.48 -41.86 14.92
CA LEU A 24 7.08 -41.53 13.57
C LEU A 24 6.97 -39.99 13.54
N PRO A 25 7.70 -39.29 12.63
CA PRO A 25 7.42 -37.88 12.40
C PRO A 25 5.94 -37.82 12.04
N ALA A 26 5.13 -37.13 12.83
CA ALA A 26 3.77 -36.79 12.44
C ALA A 26 3.91 -36.18 11.04
N ALA A 27 3.46 -36.91 10.03
CA ALA A 27 3.38 -36.36 8.68
C ALA A 27 2.49 -35.14 8.80
N GLN A 28 3.09 -33.96 8.76
CA GLN A 28 2.39 -32.69 8.86
C GLN A 28 1.49 -32.64 7.64
N ALA A 29 0.18 -32.77 7.87
CA ALA A 29 -0.79 -32.80 6.78
C ALA A 29 -0.71 -31.46 6.04
N ALA A 30 -0.50 -31.50 4.74
CA ALA A 30 -0.55 -30.32 3.90
C ALA A 30 -1.86 -29.56 4.12
N VAL A 31 -1.82 -28.24 3.96
CA VAL A 31 -3.02 -27.40 4.12
C VAL A 31 -4.17 -27.93 3.23
N PRO A 32 -5.37 -28.14 3.78
CA PRO A 32 -6.52 -28.62 3.03
C PRO A 32 -6.84 -27.73 1.83
N LYS A 33 -7.38 -28.31 0.74
CA LYS A 33 -7.68 -27.58 -0.51
C LYS A 33 -8.77 -26.51 -0.34
N ASP A 34 -9.68 -26.68 0.60
CA ASP A 34 -10.75 -25.73 0.92
C ASP A 34 -10.34 -24.68 1.98
N MET A 35 -9.03 -24.60 2.28
CA MET A 35 -8.45 -23.64 3.22
C MET A 35 -7.24 -22.93 2.61
N LEU A 36 -7.16 -21.61 2.79
CA LEU A 36 -6.00 -20.80 2.48
C LEU A 36 -5.29 -20.39 3.76
N VAL A 37 -3.97 -20.54 3.82
CA VAL A 37 -3.15 -20.13 4.96
C VAL A 37 -2.12 -19.10 4.51
N ILE A 38 -2.21 -17.89 5.06
CA ILE A 38 -1.34 -16.75 4.77
C ILE A 38 -0.44 -16.52 5.98
N GLY A 39 0.87 -16.50 5.80
CA GLY A 39 1.84 -16.12 6.83
C GLY A 39 2.19 -14.64 6.73
N LYS A 40 1.92 -13.86 7.78
CA LYS A 40 2.25 -12.43 7.89
C LYS A 40 3.19 -12.17 9.06
N ALA A 41 3.88 -11.03 9.02
CA ALA A 41 4.90 -10.67 10.02
C ALA A 41 4.29 -10.20 11.34
N ALA A 42 3.13 -9.54 11.29
CA ALA A 42 2.51 -8.90 12.45
C ALA A 42 0.97 -8.96 12.36
N ASP A 43 0.33 -8.83 13.52
CA ASP A 43 -1.10 -8.58 13.60
C ASP A 43 -1.51 -7.28 12.90
N PRO A 44 -2.77 -7.18 12.43
CA PRO A 44 -3.37 -5.88 12.16
C PRO A 44 -3.32 -4.98 13.40
N GLN A 45 -3.20 -3.67 13.19
CA GLN A 45 -3.28 -2.69 14.27
C GLN A 45 -4.74 -2.46 14.69
N THR A 46 -5.63 -2.42 13.72
CA THR A 46 -7.07 -2.25 13.89
C THR A 46 -7.83 -2.81 12.69
N LEU A 47 -9.09 -3.22 12.92
CA LEU A 47 -10.00 -3.62 11.84
C LEU A 47 -11.08 -2.56 11.57
N ASP A 48 -10.95 -1.38 12.19
CA ASP A 48 -11.87 -0.26 11.97
C ASP A 48 -11.49 0.49 10.67
N PRO A 49 -12.31 0.40 9.61
CA PRO A 49 -11.99 1.02 8.33
C PRO A 49 -11.97 2.55 8.38
N ALA A 50 -12.55 3.19 9.40
CA ALA A 50 -12.46 4.64 9.59
C ALA A 50 -11.15 5.09 10.29
N VAL A 51 -10.28 4.15 10.67
CA VAL A 51 -9.04 4.41 11.43
C VAL A 51 -7.81 3.86 10.71
N THR A 52 -7.91 2.66 10.10
CA THR A 52 -6.75 1.99 9.49
C THR A 52 -6.25 2.70 8.24
N ILE A 53 -4.92 2.82 8.15
CA ILE A 53 -4.18 3.28 6.95
C ILE A 53 -3.11 2.27 6.52
N ASP A 54 -3.15 1.05 7.06
CA ASP A 54 -2.10 0.05 6.87
C ASP A 54 -2.57 -1.09 5.96
N ASN A 55 -1.81 -1.35 4.90
CA ASN A 55 -2.07 -2.47 3.99
C ASN A 55 -2.12 -3.84 4.71
N ASN A 56 -1.45 -3.97 5.86
CA ASN A 56 -1.52 -5.18 6.67
C ASN A 56 -2.93 -5.40 7.23
N ASP A 57 -3.59 -4.34 7.70
CA ASP A 57 -4.95 -4.37 8.23
C ASP A 57 -5.95 -4.66 7.10
N TRP A 58 -5.72 -4.07 5.92
CA TRP A 58 -6.56 -4.25 4.72
C TRP A 58 -6.61 -5.69 4.22
N THR A 59 -5.65 -6.54 4.56
CA THR A 59 -5.73 -7.99 4.30
C THR A 59 -6.99 -8.61 4.90
N ILE A 60 -7.50 -8.04 6.00
CA ILE A 60 -8.70 -8.50 6.71
C ILE A 60 -9.92 -7.66 6.36
N THR A 61 -9.79 -6.33 6.30
CA THR A 61 -10.93 -5.43 6.10
C THR A 61 -11.45 -5.49 4.66
N TYR A 62 -10.59 -5.56 3.64
CA TYR A 62 -11.02 -5.63 2.25
C TYR A 62 -11.96 -6.81 1.94
N PRO A 63 -11.66 -8.05 2.33
CA PRO A 63 -12.60 -9.17 2.14
C PRO A 63 -13.82 -9.14 3.06
N ALA A 64 -13.80 -8.36 4.15
CA ALA A 64 -14.89 -8.29 5.11
C ALA A 64 -15.91 -7.19 4.82
N TYR A 65 -15.50 -6.12 4.16
CA TYR A 65 -16.36 -4.98 3.83
C TYR A 65 -16.52 -4.82 2.33
N GLN A 66 -17.65 -4.27 1.91
CA GLN A 66 -17.86 -3.72 0.58
C GLN A 66 -17.87 -2.19 0.64
N ARG A 67 -17.62 -1.57 -0.50
CA ARG A 67 -17.64 -0.12 -0.77
C ARG A 67 -18.60 0.15 -1.91
N LEU A 68 -18.84 1.40 -2.25
CA LEU A 68 -19.68 1.71 -3.41
C LEU A 68 -19.05 1.22 -4.71
N VAL A 69 -17.75 1.39 -4.84
CA VAL A 69 -16.96 0.93 -5.98
C VAL A 69 -15.72 0.18 -5.51
N GLN A 70 -15.14 -0.63 -6.37
CA GLN A 70 -13.92 -1.38 -6.15
C GLN A 70 -12.98 -1.25 -7.35
N TYR A 71 -11.70 -1.56 -7.16
CA TYR A 71 -10.76 -1.60 -8.28
C TYR A 71 -11.07 -2.76 -9.22
N LYS A 72 -11.03 -2.46 -10.53
CA LYS A 72 -11.36 -3.42 -11.59
C LYS A 72 -10.28 -4.49 -11.70
N THR A 73 -10.73 -5.71 -11.92
CA THR A 73 -9.88 -6.84 -12.35
C THR A 73 -10.33 -7.27 -13.73
N GLU A 74 -9.42 -7.29 -14.69
CA GLU A 74 -9.70 -7.66 -16.07
C GLU A 74 -8.56 -8.52 -16.64
N GLY A 75 -8.91 -9.63 -17.32
CA GLY A 75 -7.91 -10.53 -17.89
C GLY A 75 -6.91 -11.10 -16.89
N GLY A 76 -7.30 -11.25 -15.60
CA GLY A 76 -6.41 -11.74 -14.55
C GLY A 76 -5.40 -10.69 -14.04
N LYS A 77 -5.63 -9.41 -14.32
CA LYS A 77 -4.80 -8.28 -13.85
C LYS A 77 -5.67 -7.28 -13.12
N GLY A 78 -5.17 -6.78 -12.01
CA GLY A 78 -5.74 -5.63 -11.33
C GLY A 78 -5.38 -4.33 -12.06
N SER A 79 -6.28 -3.36 -12.01
CA SER A 79 -6.09 -2.06 -12.65
C SER A 79 -6.35 -0.91 -11.67
N THR A 80 -6.01 0.30 -12.08
CA THR A 80 -6.32 1.54 -11.37
C THR A 80 -7.73 2.08 -11.69
N GLU A 81 -8.45 1.44 -12.62
CA GLU A 81 -9.84 1.77 -12.90
C GLU A 81 -10.76 1.20 -11.82
N VAL A 82 -11.93 1.82 -11.68
CA VAL A 82 -12.95 1.37 -10.73
C VAL A 82 -14.16 0.79 -11.45
N THR A 83 -14.84 -0.13 -10.75
CA THR A 83 -16.12 -0.73 -11.16
C THR A 83 -17.05 -0.77 -9.97
N GLY A 84 -18.35 -1.05 -10.19
CA GLY A 84 -19.31 -1.17 -9.09
C GLY A 84 -18.95 -2.31 -8.12
N ASP A 85 -19.24 -2.07 -6.83
CA ASP A 85 -19.25 -3.06 -5.75
C ASP A 85 -20.65 -3.12 -5.14
N LEU A 86 -20.99 -2.25 -4.19
CA LEU A 86 -22.38 -2.06 -3.73
C LEU A 86 -23.20 -1.22 -4.72
N ALA A 87 -22.60 -0.31 -5.48
CA ALA A 87 -23.29 0.49 -6.47
C ALA A 87 -23.38 -0.26 -7.80
N GLU A 88 -24.60 -0.37 -8.35
CA GLU A 88 -24.86 -0.88 -9.70
C GLU A 88 -24.60 0.18 -10.77
N SER A 89 -24.83 1.44 -10.43
CA SER A 89 -24.61 2.59 -11.30
C SER A 89 -24.40 3.88 -10.53
N TRP A 90 -23.81 4.90 -11.18
CA TRP A 90 -23.66 6.23 -10.62
C TRP A 90 -23.66 7.28 -11.71
N GLN A 91 -23.96 8.51 -11.30
CA GLN A 91 -23.97 9.68 -12.16
C GLN A 91 -23.43 10.89 -11.39
N ALA A 92 -22.55 11.66 -12.03
CA ALA A 92 -22.14 12.99 -11.57
C ALA A 92 -23.01 14.06 -12.20
N SER A 93 -23.27 15.17 -11.50
CA SER A 93 -23.85 16.39 -12.08
C SER A 93 -22.85 17.09 -13.02
N ASP A 94 -23.35 17.94 -13.91
CA ASP A 94 -22.49 18.66 -14.87
C ASP A 94 -21.43 19.54 -14.19
N ASP A 95 -21.75 20.10 -13.02
CA ASP A 95 -20.82 20.88 -12.19
C ASP A 95 -19.93 20.01 -11.29
N GLN A 96 -20.10 18.68 -11.35
CA GLN A 96 -19.33 17.65 -10.63
C GLN A 96 -19.32 17.79 -9.10
N LYS A 97 -20.28 18.50 -8.55
CA LYS A 97 -20.47 18.66 -7.11
C LYS A 97 -21.44 17.67 -6.51
N THR A 98 -22.26 17.02 -7.34
CA THR A 98 -23.24 16.03 -6.88
C THR A 98 -23.00 14.69 -7.55
N TRP A 99 -22.91 13.64 -6.75
CA TRP A 99 -22.76 12.26 -7.21
C TRP A 99 -23.91 11.43 -6.65
N THR A 100 -24.65 10.76 -7.54
CA THR A 100 -25.78 9.91 -7.16
C THR A 100 -25.47 8.47 -7.51
N PHE A 101 -25.63 7.56 -6.54
CA PHE A 101 -25.35 6.13 -6.68
C PHE A 101 -26.63 5.33 -6.45
N THR A 102 -26.87 4.31 -7.28
CA THR A 102 -27.93 3.33 -7.10
C THR A 102 -27.32 2.04 -6.54
N LEU A 103 -27.82 1.56 -5.41
CA LEU A 103 -27.30 0.39 -4.69
C LEU A 103 -27.93 -0.91 -5.18
N ASN A 104 -27.16 -1.99 -5.09
CA ASN A 104 -27.64 -3.35 -5.31
C ASN A 104 -28.66 -3.74 -4.22
N LYS A 105 -29.90 -3.95 -4.62
CA LYS A 105 -31.04 -4.28 -3.73
C LYS A 105 -30.90 -5.62 -3.01
N ASN A 106 -30.01 -6.48 -3.49
CA ASN A 106 -29.79 -7.81 -2.90
C ASN A 106 -28.63 -7.83 -1.90
N ALA A 107 -27.90 -6.72 -1.75
CA ALA A 107 -26.75 -6.64 -0.84
C ALA A 107 -27.21 -6.75 0.64
N LYS A 108 -26.50 -7.61 1.40
CA LYS A 108 -26.79 -7.86 2.81
C LYS A 108 -25.51 -7.87 3.64
N PHE A 109 -25.62 -7.37 4.86
CA PHE A 109 -24.58 -7.54 5.87
C PHE A 109 -24.47 -9.00 6.33
N ALA A 110 -23.39 -9.30 7.04
CA ALA A 110 -23.12 -10.66 7.53
C ALA A 110 -24.18 -11.20 8.51
N ASP A 111 -24.98 -10.35 9.12
CA ASP A 111 -26.13 -10.72 9.97
C ASP A 111 -27.44 -10.94 9.18
N GLY A 112 -27.39 -10.74 7.84
CA GLY A 112 -28.55 -10.89 6.94
C GLY A 112 -29.42 -9.64 6.79
N SER A 113 -29.12 -8.54 7.50
CA SER A 113 -29.83 -7.26 7.33
C SER A 113 -29.43 -6.61 5.97
N PRO A 114 -30.36 -5.84 5.33
CA PRO A 114 -30.10 -5.23 4.03
C PRO A 114 -29.07 -4.10 4.12
N VAL A 115 -28.28 -3.94 3.06
CA VAL A 115 -27.44 -2.75 2.88
C VAL A 115 -28.26 -1.66 2.22
N THR A 116 -28.46 -0.53 2.92
CA THR A 116 -29.29 0.59 2.48
C THR A 116 -28.50 1.87 2.29
N ALA A 117 -29.10 2.86 1.63
CA ALA A 117 -28.49 4.19 1.51
C ALA A 117 -28.25 4.87 2.87
N ASP A 118 -29.09 4.56 3.87
CA ASP A 118 -28.89 5.05 5.25
C ASP A 118 -27.64 4.43 5.89
N ALA A 119 -27.32 3.17 5.60
CA ALA A 119 -26.08 2.54 6.05
C ALA A 119 -24.85 3.23 5.46
N VAL A 120 -24.91 3.62 4.17
CA VAL A 120 -23.86 4.41 3.52
C VAL A 120 -23.71 5.76 4.21
N LYS A 121 -24.80 6.49 4.41
CA LYS A 121 -24.81 7.78 5.10
C LYS A 121 -24.16 7.69 6.48
N GLN A 122 -24.61 6.77 7.32
CA GLN A 122 -24.08 6.60 8.68
C GLN A 122 -22.58 6.26 8.68
N SER A 123 -22.12 5.43 7.73
CA SER A 123 -20.71 5.06 7.61
C SER A 123 -19.84 6.28 7.29
N PHE A 124 -20.24 7.12 6.35
CA PHE A 124 -19.52 8.33 5.99
C PHE A 124 -19.60 9.43 7.05
N GLU A 125 -20.77 9.63 7.68
CA GLU A 125 -20.90 10.55 8.83
C GLU A 125 -19.96 10.17 9.97
N ARG A 126 -19.86 8.85 10.26
CA ARG A 126 -18.90 8.33 11.23
C ARG A 126 -17.45 8.56 10.81
N LEU A 127 -17.09 8.26 9.57
CA LEU A 127 -15.74 8.46 9.03
C LEU A 127 -15.31 9.93 9.20
N LEU A 128 -16.14 10.87 8.77
CA LEU A 128 -15.85 12.30 8.87
C LEU A 128 -15.82 12.80 10.33
N LYS A 129 -16.68 12.25 11.20
CA LYS A 129 -16.68 12.57 12.64
C LYS A 129 -15.41 12.09 13.34
N ILE A 130 -14.94 10.87 13.04
CA ILE A 130 -13.69 10.32 13.58
C ILE A 130 -12.49 11.15 13.12
N ASN A 131 -12.51 11.62 11.88
CA ASN A 131 -11.51 12.53 11.29
C ASN A 131 -10.07 12.04 11.51
N GLN A 132 -9.80 10.76 11.20
CA GLN A 132 -8.47 10.14 11.21
C GLN A 132 -8.06 9.72 9.81
N GLY A 133 -6.82 9.27 9.62
CA GLY A 133 -6.17 8.95 8.35
C GLY A 133 -7.07 8.69 7.12
N PRO A 134 -7.96 7.68 7.13
CA PRO A 134 -8.80 7.41 5.96
C PRO A 134 -9.72 8.56 5.55
N SER A 135 -10.12 9.43 6.47
CA SER A 135 -10.97 10.59 6.18
C SER A 135 -10.26 11.66 5.37
N GLU A 136 -8.92 11.67 5.34
CA GLU A 136 -8.12 12.63 4.57
C GLU A 136 -8.31 12.48 3.05
N ALA A 137 -8.79 11.32 2.59
CA ALA A 137 -9.12 11.08 1.18
C ALA A 137 -10.43 11.80 0.74
N PHE A 138 -11.19 12.36 1.67
CA PHE A 138 -12.49 12.95 1.41
C PHE A 138 -12.53 14.45 1.79
N PRO A 139 -13.28 15.28 1.02
CA PRO A 139 -13.53 16.65 1.42
C PRO A 139 -14.22 16.72 2.80
N LYS A 140 -13.75 17.59 3.68
CA LYS A 140 -14.24 17.70 5.07
C LYS A 140 -15.70 18.16 5.18
N ASP A 141 -16.18 18.83 4.17
CA ASP A 141 -17.56 19.36 4.04
C ASP A 141 -18.47 18.47 3.18
N LEU A 142 -18.01 17.24 2.89
CA LEU A 142 -18.78 16.22 2.18
C LEU A 142 -20.11 15.95 2.89
N LYS A 143 -21.22 16.07 2.14
CA LYS A 143 -22.56 15.72 2.64
C LYS A 143 -23.04 14.45 1.97
N VAL A 144 -23.71 13.60 2.75
CA VAL A 144 -24.26 12.32 2.30
C VAL A 144 -25.72 12.23 2.68
N ASP A 145 -26.59 12.09 1.68
CA ASP A 145 -28.03 11.99 1.85
C ASP A 145 -28.53 10.62 1.35
N ALA A 146 -29.30 9.93 2.17
CA ALA A 146 -30.11 8.81 1.72
C ALA A 146 -31.39 9.38 1.08
N VAL A 147 -31.47 9.33 -0.27
CA VAL A 147 -32.62 9.88 -1.03
C VAL A 147 -33.83 8.94 -0.89
N ASP A 148 -33.56 7.64 -0.99
CA ASP A 148 -34.48 6.54 -0.71
C ASP A 148 -33.68 5.34 -0.20
N GLU A 149 -34.29 4.16 -0.08
CA GLU A 149 -33.66 2.96 0.48
C GLU A 149 -32.41 2.52 -0.31
N HIS A 150 -32.36 2.78 -1.63
CA HIS A 150 -31.30 2.31 -2.53
C HIS A 150 -30.61 3.42 -3.34
N THR A 151 -30.92 4.69 -3.03
CA THR A 151 -30.30 5.84 -3.72
C THR A 151 -29.59 6.71 -2.71
N VAL A 152 -28.26 6.84 -2.85
CA VAL A 152 -27.43 7.73 -2.03
C VAL A 152 -26.86 8.85 -2.86
N LYS A 153 -26.88 10.06 -2.31
CA LYS A 153 -26.36 11.27 -2.94
C LYS A 153 -25.26 11.88 -2.10
N PHE A 154 -24.12 12.14 -2.75
CA PHE A 154 -22.99 12.88 -2.19
C PHE A 154 -22.99 14.29 -2.76
N THR A 155 -22.74 15.28 -1.91
CA THR A 155 -22.63 16.68 -2.31
C THR A 155 -21.31 17.26 -1.81
N LEU A 156 -20.54 17.85 -2.73
CA LEU A 156 -19.24 18.47 -2.49
C LEU A 156 -19.39 19.98 -2.64
N ALA A 157 -18.70 20.78 -1.82
CA ALA A 157 -18.69 22.24 -1.94
C ALA A 157 -17.97 22.71 -3.21
N THR A 158 -16.89 22.02 -3.58
CA THR A 158 -16.10 22.29 -4.79
C THR A 158 -15.99 21.03 -5.65
N PRO A 159 -15.85 21.16 -6.99
CA PRO A 159 -15.58 20.02 -7.84
C PRO A 159 -14.31 19.29 -7.39
N PHE A 160 -14.39 17.95 -7.31
CA PHE A 160 -13.25 17.11 -6.96
C PHE A 160 -13.28 15.86 -7.84
N ALA A 161 -12.69 15.94 -9.01
CA ALA A 161 -12.70 14.87 -9.99
C ALA A 161 -12.18 13.50 -9.47
N PRO A 162 -11.22 13.41 -8.51
CA PRO A 162 -10.79 12.15 -7.92
C PRO A 162 -11.86 11.45 -7.05
N PHE A 163 -12.98 12.07 -6.72
CA PHE A 163 -13.97 11.59 -5.75
C PHE A 163 -14.39 10.14 -6.00
N LEU A 164 -14.62 9.74 -7.24
CA LEU A 164 -15.00 8.36 -7.55
C LEU A 164 -13.94 7.34 -7.10
N TYR A 165 -12.66 7.67 -7.27
CA TYR A 165 -11.55 6.79 -6.88
C TYR A 165 -11.37 6.70 -5.37
N THR A 166 -11.70 7.78 -4.63
CA THR A 166 -11.64 7.75 -3.16
C THR A 166 -12.64 6.77 -2.57
N LEU A 167 -13.75 6.52 -3.26
CA LEU A 167 -14.78 5.55 -2.84
C LEU A 167 -14.35 4.08 -2.95
N ALA A 168 -13.19 3.78 -3.56
CA ALA A 168 -12.57 2.45 -3.55
C ALA A 168 -11.57 2.27 -2.40
N ASN A 169 -11.25 3.32 -1.64
CA ASN A 169 -10.39 3.27 -0.45
C ASN A 169 -11.07 2.52 0.70
N ASP A 170 -10.27 1.92 1.60
CA ASP A 170 -10.80 1.17 2.74
C ASP A 170 -11.67 2.03 3.67
N GLY A 171 -11.35 3.33 3.81
CA GLY A 171 -12.17 4.28 4.56
C GLY A 171 -13.61 4.45 4.07
N ALA A 172 -13.89 4.13 2.79
CA ALA A 172 -15.24 4.12 2.22
C ALA A 172 -16.02 2.83 2.50
N SER A 173 -15.54 1.94 3.35
CA SER A 173 -16.22 0.69 3.72
C SER A 173 -17.54 0.95 4.42
N ILE A 174 -18.57 0.19 4.01
CA ILE A 174 -19.93 0.36 4.56
C ILE A 174 -20.11 -0.57 5.76
N ILE A 175 -20.47 0.03 6.89
CA ILE A 175 -20.58 -0.62 8.20
C ILE A 175 -22.05 -0.87 8.52
N ASN A 176 -22.34 -2.01 9.13
CA ASN A 176 -23.70 -2.35 9.59
C ASN A 176 -24.20 -1.35 10.64
N PRO A 177 -25.30 -0.62 10.38
CA PRO A 177 -25.87 0.36 11.31
C PRO A 177 -26.27 -0.22 12.68
N ALA A 178 -26.63 -1.52 12.73
CA ALA A 178 -26.96 -2.18 13.99
C ALA A 178 -25.77 -2.20 14.95
N VAL A 179 -24.54 -2.37 14.43
CA VAL A 179 -23.31 -2.32 15.23
C VAL A 179 -23.05 -0.89 15.72
N LEU A 180 -23.21 0.11 14.85
CA LEU A 180 -23.04 1.51 15.23
C LEU A 180 -24.02 1.91 16.33
N LYS A 181 -25.27 1.47 16.22
CA LYS A 181 -26.32 1.71 17.22
C LYS A 181 -26.04 1.00 18.55
N ALA A 182 -25.45 -0.21 18.52
CA ALA A 182 -25.16 -0.98 19.73
C ALA A 182 -23.95 -0.42 20.50
N HIS A 183 -23.05 0.33 19.85
CA HIS A 183 -21.77 0.80 20.40
C HIS A 183 -21.59 2.33 20.27
N THR A 184 -22.60 3.10 20.68
CA THR A 184 -22.62 4.58 20.52
C THR A 184 -21.64 5.32 21.43
N ALA A 185 -21.21 4.72 22.54
CA ALA A 185 -20.39 5.39 23.54
C ALA A 185 -19.03 5.88 23.00
N ASP A 186 -18.48 5.19 22.03
CA ASP A 186 -17.18 5.50 21.41
C ASP A 186 -17.24 5.47 19.87
N ASP A 187 -18.42 5.65 19.29
CA ASP A 187 -18.65 5.54 17.85
C ASP A 187 -18.25 4.15 17.31
N ALA A 188 -18.46 3.09 18.08
CA ALA A 188 -18.08 1.70 17.80
C ALA A 188 -16.58 1.46 17.59
N ARG A 189 -15.69 2.36 18.01
CA ARG A 189 -14.23 2.24 17.80
C ARG A 189 -13.64 1.02 18.49
N GLY A 190 -13.99 0.78 19.76
CA GLY A 190 -13.51 -0.37 20.51
C GLY A 190 -13.96 -1.71 19.92
N PHE A 191 -15.21 -1.79 19.47
CA PHE A 191 -15.73 -2.99 18.83
C PHE A 191 -15.06 -3.24 17.48
N LEU A 192 -15.04 -2.24 16.59
CA LEU A 192 -14.51 -2.37 15.23
C LEU A 192 -12.98 -2.49 15.20
N ALA A 193 -12.27 -2.10 16.25
CA ALA A 193 -10.85 -2.36 16.34
C ALA A 193 -10.48 -3.85 16.26
N GLU A 194 -11.38 -4.74 16.70
CA GLU A 194 -11.13 -6.18 16.80
C GLU A 194 -12.18 -7.06 16.09
N ASN A 195 -13.22 -6.47 15.50
CA ASN A 195 -14.32 -7.17 14.85
C ASN A 195 -14.64 -6.57 13.48
N THR A 196 -15.30 -7.34 12.62
CA THR A 196 -15.82 -6.87 11.34
C THR A 196 -17.34 -6.78 11.36
N ALA A 197 -17.90 -5.79 10.67
CA ALA A 197 -19.33 -5.54 10.57
C ALA A 197 -19.76 -5.15 9.14
N GLY A 198 -19.22 -5.84 8.14
CA GLY A 198 -19.44 -5.53 6.73
C GLY A 198 -20.37 -6.49 6.01
N SER A 199 -20.44 -6.29 4.69
CA SER A 199 -21.23 -7.10 3.74
C SER A 199 -20.33 -7.86 2.74
N GLY A 200 -19.01 -7.91 2.97
CA GLY A 200 -18.05 -8.53 2.08
C GLY A 200 -18.19 -10.06 1.98
N PRO A 201 -17.42 -10.70 1.07
CA PRO A 201 -17.46 -12.14 0.84
C PRO A 201 -17.02 -12.99 2.03
N PHE A 202 -16.26 -12.44 2.95
CA PHE A 202 -15.82 -13.09 4.19
C PHE A 202 -16.19 -12.25 5.40
N MET A 203 -16.20 -12.91 6.57
CA MET A 203 -16.35 -12.26 7.86
C MET A 203 -15.31 -12.81 8.83
N LEU A 204 -14.86 -12.00 9.80
CA LEU A 204 -13.98 -12.44 10.86
C LEU A 204 -14.72 -13.42 11.78
N LYS A 205 -14.17 -14.63 11.95
CA LYS A 205 -14.66 -15.62 12.90
C LYS A 205 -13.97 -15.51 14.25
N SER A 206 -12.65 -15.30 14.25
CA SER A 206 -11.86 -15.18 15.47
C SER A 206 -10.53 -14.50 15.21
N TRP A 207 -10.03 -13.82 16.22
CA TRP A 207 -8.69 -13.27 16.28
C TRP A 207 -8.00 -13.66 17.58
N GLN A 208 -6.94 -14.43 17.49
CA GLN A 208 -6.03 -14.75 18.59
C GLN A 208 -4.75 -13.93 18.38
N LYS A 209 -4.63 -12.81 19.10
CA LYS A 209 -3.52 -11.85 18.95
C LYS A 209 -2.16 -12.53 19.09
N GLY A 210 -1.24 -12.18 18.18
CA GLY A 210 0.08 -12.79 18.09
C GLY A 210 0.12 -14.21 17.51
N GLN A 211 -1.05 -14.78 17.14
CA GLN A 211 -1.13 -16.16 16.64
C GLN A 211 -1.81 -16.24 15.28
N GLN A 212 -3.13 -15.94 15.21
CA GLN A 212 -3.87 -16.06 13.95
C GLN A 212 -5.19 -15.30 13.95
N LEU A 213 -5.61 -14.92 12.75
CA LEU A 213 -6.96 -14.51 12.42
C LEU A 213 -7.60 -15.59 11.53
N VAL A 214 -8.90 -15.79 11.69
CA VAL A 214 -9.67 -16.74 10.88
C VAL A 214 -10.83 -16.03 10.24
N LEU A 215 -10.90 -16.04 8.92
CA LEU A 215 -12.04 -15.59 8.14
C LEU A 215 -12.83 -16.80 7.63
N VAL A 216 -14.14 -16.65 7.58
CA VAL A 216 -15.10 -17.63 7.01
C VAL A 216 -16.01 -16.94 6.00
N PRO A 217 -16.53 -17.66 5.00
CA PRO A 217 -17.47 -17.08 4.05
C PRO A 217 -18.66 -16.42 4.74
N ASN A 218 -19.04 -15.24 4.27
CA ASN A 218 -20.29 -14.60 4.65
C ASN A 218 -21.47 -15.34 3.97
N PRO A 219 -22.40 -15.94 4.72
CA PRO A 219 -23.51 -16.71 4.15
C PRO A 219 -24.50 -15.84 3.39
N HIS A 220 -24.50 -14.52 3.62
CA HIS A 220 -25.42 -13.55 3.03
C HIS A 220 -24.79 -12.71 1.91
N TYR A 221 -23.53 -12.99 1.54
CA TYR A 221 -22.88 -12.27 0.45
C TYR A 221 -23.62 -12.45 -0.88
N ALA A 222 -23.99 -11.34 -1.51
CA ALA A 222 -24.78 -11.34 -2.74
C ALA A 222 -23.97 -11.70 -4.01
N GLY A 223 -22.64 -11.67 -3.94
CA GLY A 223 -21.75 -12.00 -5.04
C GLY A 223 -21.42 -13.49 -5.17
N PRO A 224 -20.47 -13.85 -6.03
CA PRO A 224 -20.03 -15.25 -6.23
C PRO A 224 -19.54 -15.88 -4.93
N LYS A 225 -19.97 -17.13 -4.69
CA LYS A 225 -19.56 -17.87 -3.49
C LYS A 225 -18.05 -18.11 -3.48
N PRO A 226 -17.34 -17.75 -2.38
CA PRO A 226 -15.92 -18.03 -2.23
C PRO A 226 -15.58 -19.53 -2.31
N ASN A 227 -14.43 -19.85 -2.90
CA ASN A 227 -13.96 -21.23 -3.02
C ASN A 227 -13.43 -21.80 -1.68
N PHE A 228 -12.87 -20.95 -0.84
CA PHE A 228 -12.35 -21.37 0.46
C PHE A 228 -13.42 -21.33 1.54
N LYS A 229 -13.50 -22.40 2.33
CA LYS A 229 -14.35 -22.44 3.56
C LYS A 229 -13.67 -21.72 4.74
N ARG A 230 -12.37 -21.49 4.65
CA ARG A 230 -11.57 -20.83 5.67
C ARG A 230 -10.36 -20.13 5.06
N VAL A 231 -10.10 -18.91 5.49
CA VAL A 231 -8.84 -18.22 5.30
C VAL A 231 -8.22 -18.01 6.68
N SER A 232 -7.02 -18.55 6.90
CA SER A 232 -6.28 -18.39 8.15
C SER A 232 -5.07 -17.48 7.89
N VAL A 233 -4.99 -16.37 8.60
CA VAL A 233 -3.82 -15.48 8.59
C VAL A 233 -3.00 -15.78 9.84
N LYS A 234 -1.87 -16.47 9.68
CA LYS A 234 -0.95 -16.82 10.79
C LYS A 234 0.06 -15.69 10.99
N ILE A 235 0.28 -15.34 12.24
CA ILE A 235 1.31 -14.36 12.61
C ILE A 235 2.62 -15.10 12.87
N ILE A 236 3.59 -14.84 12.01
CA ILE A 236 4.92 -15.48 12.02
C ILE A 236 5.96 -14.37 11.86
N GLY A 237 6.43 -13.78 12.95
CA GLY A 237 7.30 -12.60 12.97
C GLY A 237 8.59 -12.79 12.17
N GLU A 238 9.26 -13.93 12.35
CA GLU A 238 10.53 -14.23 11.72
C GLU A 238 10.39 -14.63 10.24
N SER A 239 11.00 -13.89 9.33
CA SER A 239 10.91 -14.12 7.88
C SER A 239 11.45 -15.50 7.48
N ALA A 240 12.55 -15.97 8.13
CA ALA A 240 13.10 -17.30 7.91
C ALA A 240 12.09 -18.41 8.25
N SER A 241 11.31 -18.23 9.32
CA SER A 241 10.25 -19.17 9.72
C SER A 241 9.09 -19.14 8.70
N ARG A 242 8.68 -17.96 8.20
CA ARG A 242 7.68 -17.87 7.11
C ARG A 242 8.15 -18.59 5.85
N ARG A 243 9.40 -18.34 5.43
CA ARG A 243 10.00 -19.03 4.29
C ARG A 243 9.99 -20.56 4.47
N LEU A 244 10.43 -21.05 5.63
CA LEU A 244 10.50 -22.49 5.92
C LEU A 244 9.11 -23.13 5.90
N GLN A 245 8.10 -22.52 6.53
CA GLN A 245 6.73 -23.01 6.54
C GLN A 245 6.12 -23.04 5.13
N LEU A 246 6.39 -22.02 4.29
CA LEU A 246 5.98 -22.04 2.89
C LEU A 246 6.63 -23.20 2.12
N SER A 247 7.95 -23.42 2.27
CA SER A 247 8.68 -24.49 1.60
C SER A 247 8.21 -25.89 2.02
N ARG A 248 7.65 -26.04 3.24
CA ARG A 248 7.07 -27.29 3.75
C ARG A 248 5.59 -27.48 3.41
N GLY A 249 4.91 -26.43 2.93
CA GLY A 249 3.46 -26.45 2.68
C GLY A 249 2.60 -26.24 3.94
N ASP A 250 3.17 -25.74 5.05
CA ASP A 250 2.45 -25.41 6.29
C ASP A 250 1.66 -24.09 6.15
N ILE A 251 2.05 -23.25 5.21
CA ILE A 251 1.35 -22.06 4.74
C ILE A 251 1.34 -22.02 3.21
N ASP A 252 0.37 -21.34 2.62
CA ASP A 252 0.20 -21.21 1.17
C ASP A 252 0.84 -19.95 0.60
N ILE A 253 0.89 -18.90 1.39
CA ILE A 253 1.46 -17.59 1.01
C ILE A 253 2.36 -17.11 2.15
N ALA A 254 3.57 -16.67 1.80
CA ALA A 254 4.46 -15.95 2.70
C ALA A 254 4.59 -14.50 2.25
N ASP A 255 3.95 -13.60 3.00
CA ASP A 255 4.01 -12.17 2.72
C ASP A 255 5.29 -11.52 3.26
N SER A 256 5.75 -10.47 2.59
CA SER A 256 6.86 -9.60 3.04
C SER A 256 8.14 -10.36 3.37
N LEU A 257 8.59 -11.26 2.49
CA LEU A 257 9.90 -11.88 2.59
C LEU A 257 10.99 -10.96 2.04
N PRO A 258 12.19 -10.92 2.67
CA PRO A 258 13.36 -10.23 2.12
C PRO A 258 13.77 -10.75 0.74
N THR A 259 14.36 -9.89 -0.10
CA THR A 259 14.74 -10.20 -1.49
C THR A 259 15.70 -11.38 -1.60
N ASP A 260 16.64 -11.52 -0.68
CA ASP A 260 17.58 -12.66 -0.63
C ASP A 260 16.86 -13.99 -0.39
N GLN A 261 15.86 -14.00 0.49
CA GLN A 261 15.02 -15.18 0.75
C GLN A 261 14.13 -15.53 -0.43
N LEU A 262 13.55 -14.53 -1.12
CA LEU A 262 12.78 -14.73 -2.34
C LEU A 262 13.66 -15.30 -3.46
N THR A 263 14.89 -14.80 -3.60
CA THR A 263 15.87 -15.31 -4.55
C THR A 263 16.21 -16.78 -4.27
N ALA A 264 16.42 -17.13 -3.00
CA ALA A 264 16.68 -18.51 -2.62
C ALA A 264 15.47 -19.44 -2.92
N LEU A 265 14.24 -18.99 -2.63
CA LEU A 265 13.02 -19.75 -2.96
C LEU A 265 12.85 -19.96 -4.47
N LYS A 266 13.19 -18.95 -5.27
CA LYS A 266 13.17 -19.01 -6.74
C LYS A 266 14.16 -20.06 -7.25
N GLN A 267 15.35 -20.14 -6.67
CA GLN A 267 16.37 -21.15 -7.01
C GLN A 267 15.96 -22.56 -6.56
N GLU A 268 15.35 -22.71 -5.39
CA GLU A 268 14.82 -24.00 -4.91
C GLU A 268 13.71 -24.55 -5.82
N GLY A 269 12.95 -23.69 -6.48
CA GLY A 269 11.92 -24.03 -7.45
C GLY A 269 10.70 -24.79 -6.89
N LYS A 270 10.57 -24.92 -5.58
CA LYS A 270 9.46 -25.64 -4.92
C LYS A 270 8.16 -24.83 -4.89
N VAL A 271 8.28 -23.53 -4.74
CA VAL A 271 7.17 -22.56 -4.68
C VAL A 271 7.22 -21.61 -5.86
N ALA A 272 6.15 -20.86 -6.09
CA ALA A 272 6.13 -19.77 -7.05
C ALA A 272 6.61 -18.49 -6.37
N VAL A 273 7.52 -17.76 -7.01
CA VAL A 273 7.89 -16.39 -6.65
C VAL A 273 7.49 -15.49 -7.79
N ALA A 274 6.50 -14.65 -7.56
CA ALA A 274 5.95 -13.72 -8.54
C ALA A 274 6.41 -12.29 -8.24
N GLU A 275 6.59 -11.50 -9.31
CA GLU A 275 6.98 -10.09 -9.26
C GLU A 275 5.95 -9.27 -10.02
N PHE A 276 5.48 -8.19 -9.41
CA PHE A 276 4.43 -7.34 -9.96
C PHE A 276 4.86 -5.87 -9.92
N PRO A 277 4.65 -5.08 -10.98
CA PRO A 277 4.90 -3.65 -10.94
C PRO A 277 3.94 -3.00 -9.93
N ALA A 278 4.49 -2.41 -8.89
CA ALA A 278 3.73 -1.70 -7.86
C ALA A 278 3.81 -0.18 -8.08
N LEU A 279 2.90 0.59 -7.48
CA LEU A 279 2.93 2.05 -7.53
C LEU A 279 3.77 2.67 -6.42
N ARG A 280 4.57 1.86 -5.73
CA ARG A 280 5.49 2.31 -4.68
C ARG A 280 6.73 2.96 -5.28
N VAL A 281 6.90 4.23 -5.00
CA VAL A 281 7.98 5.06 -5.55
C VAL A 281 8.93 5.55 -4.46
N THR A 282 10.19 5.76 -4.84
CA THR A 282 11.22 6.35 -3.98
C THR A 282 11.87 7.53 -4.71
N TYR A 283 12.07 8.63 -3.99
CA TYR A 283 12.56 9.90 -4.55
C TYR A 283 13.34 10.69 -3.51
N LEU A 284 14.06 11.72 -3.96
CA LEU A 284 14.66 12.71 -3.09
C LEU A 284 13.85 14.00 -3.15
N TYR A 285 13.45 14.52 -2.00
CA TYR A 285 13.02 15.90 -1.85
C TYR A 285 14.24 16.81 -2.00
N LEU A 286 14.13 17.82 -2.83
CA LEU A 286 15.04 18.96 -2.89
C LEU A 286 14.28 20.17 -2.38
N ASN A 287 14.80 20.91 -1.41
CA ASN A 287 14.08 22.06 -0.88
C ASN A 287 14.13 23.24 -1.86
N ASN A 288 13.08 23.37 -2.68
CA ASN A 288 13.04 24.37 -3.75
C ASN A 288 12.93 25.81 -3.26
N SER A 289 12.54 26.04 -2.01
CA SER A 289 12.42 27.39 -1.44
C SER A 289 13.68 27.92 -0.77
N LYS A 290 14.68 27.03 -0.54
CA LYS A 290 15.86 27.34 0.27
C LYS A 290 17.10 27.41 -0.61
N ALA A 291 17.88 28.50 -0.47
CA ALA A 291 19.21 28.55 -1.08
C ALA A 291 20.13 27.45 -0.51
N PRO A 292 20.97 26.80 -1.32
CA PRO A 292 21.18 27.06 -2.75
C PRO A 292 20.23 26.28 -3.69
N LEU A 293 19.37 25.37 -3.15
CA LEU A 293 18.52 24.49 -3.94
C LEU A 293 17.31 25.20 -4.59
N ASN A 294 17.07 26.47 -4.28
CA ASN A 294 16.14 27.30 -5.05
C ASN A 294 16.60 27.53 -6.51
N GLN A 295 17.88 27.28 -6.83
CA GLN A 295 18.43 27.33 -8.17
C GLN A 295 18.15 26.02 -8.93
N ALA A 296 17.34 26.08 -9.99
CA ALA A 296 17.00 24.89 -10.79
C ALA A 296 18.24 24.20 -11.39
N ASP A 297 19.28 24.95 -11.75
CA ASP A 297 20.50 24.37 -12.32
C ASP A 297 21.27 23.51 -11.31
N LEU A 298 21.21 23.83 -10.00
CA LEU A 298 21.76 22.95 -8.97
C LEU A 298 20.94 21.66 -8.86
N ARG A 299 19.62 21.75 -8.87
CA ARG A 299 18.75 20.56 -8.83
C ARG A 299 18.92 19.68 -10.06
N ARG A 300 19.10 20.27 -11.25
CA ARG A 300 19.44 19.53 -12.48
C ARG A 300 20.82 18.85 -12.37
N ALA A 301 21.81 19.53 -11.80
CA ALA A 301 23.13 18.95 -11.58
C ALA A 301 23.06 17.72 -10.65
N ILE A 302 22.29 17.79 -9.57
CA ILE A 302 22.03 16.66 -8.66
C ILE A 302 21.34 15.52 -9.42
N SER A 303 20.31 15.82 -10.21
CA SER A 303 19.56 14.80 -10.97
C SER A 303 20.45 14.11 -12.03
N TRP A 304 21.29 14.85 -12.78
CA TRP A 304 22.22 14.25 -13.75
C TRP A 304 23.39 13.49 -13.08
N SER A 305 23.76 13.81 -11.83
CA SER A 305 24.82 13.11 -11.10
C SER A 305 24.37 11.82 -10.43
N THR A 306 23.07 11.56 -10.34
CA THR A 306 22.49 10.40 -9.64
C THR A 306 22.65 9.13 -10.47
N ASP A 307 23.24 8.08 -9.87
CA ASP A 307 23.39 6.75 -10.49
C ASP A 307 22.15 5.88 -10.29
N TYR A 308 21.09 6.16 -11.04
CA TYR A 308 19.82 5.46 -10.97
C TYR A 308 19.95 3.95 -11.22
N GLN A 309 20.70 3.56 -12.24
CA GLN A 309 20.86 2.17 -12.62
C GLN A 309 21.70 1.39 -11.60
N GLY A 310 22.76 2.03 -11.06
CA GLY A 310 23.52 1.46 -9.96
C GLY A 310 22.67 1.23 -8.70
N MET A 311 21.77 2.16 -8.37
CA MET A 311 20.83 2.00 -7.26
C MET A 311 19.86 0.86 -7.51
N VAL A 312 19.21 0.77 -8.68
CA VAL A 312 18.29 -0.32 -9.03
C VAL A 312 19.00 -1.67 -8.98
N LYS A 313 20.18 -1.78 -9.59
CA LYS A 313 20.94 -3.02 -9.64
C LYS A 313 21.55 -3.41 -8.30
N GLY A 314 22.18 -2.45 -7.61
CA GLY A 314 22.98 -2.71 -6.40
C GLY A 314 22.14 -2.73 -5.13
N ILE A 315 21.17 -1.79 -4.98
CA ILE A 315 20.35 -1.67 -3.77
C ILE A 315 19.09 -2.54 -3.86
N LEU A 316 18.39 -2.51 -5.02
CA LEU A 316 17.16 -3.27 -5.21
C LEU A 316 17.38 -4.68 -5.78
N SER A 317 18.63 -5.08 -6.06
CA SER A 317 18.93 -6.37 -6.72
C SER A 317 18.16 -6.57 -8.04
N GLY A 318 17.92 -5.47 -8.77
CA GLY A 318 17.13 -5.45 -10.01
C GLY A 318 15.61 -5.45 -9.81
N ASN A 319 15.12 -5.45 -8.57
CA ASN A 319 13.68 -5.51 -8.28
C ASN A 319 13.02 -4.11 -8.31
N GLY A 320 12.98 -3.53 -9.48
CA GLY A 320 12.40 -2.22 -9.74
C GLY A 320 12.91 -1.61 -11.03
N LYS A 321 12.47 -0.41 -11.33
CA LYS A 321 12.91 0.37 -12.48
C LYS A 321 13.02 1.84 -12.12
N GLN A 322 13.90 2.54 -12.84
CA GLN A 322 14.03 3.98 -12.71
C GLN A 322 12.71 4.67 -13.05
N MET A 323 12.30 5.64 -12.25
CA MET A 323 11.19 6.53 -12.56
C MET A 323 11.58 7.53 -13.67
N ARG A 324 10.58 7.95 -14.45
CA ARG A 324 10.76 8.99 -15.46
C ARG A 324 10.40 10.38 -14.91
N GLY A 325 9.34 10.44 -14.13
CA GLY A 325 8.81 11.66 -13.50
C GLY A 325 7.97 11.30 -12.29
N PRO A 326 7.13 12.22 -11.80
CA PRO A 326 6.35 12.02 -10.58
C PRO A 326 5.32 10.89 -10.71
N ILE A 327 4.59 10.79 -11.83
CA ILE A 327 3.57 9.75 -12.02
C ILE A 327 4.25 8.43 -12.40
N PRO A 328 4.09 7.34 -11.61
CA PRO A 328 4.70 6.06 -11.92
C PRO A 328 4.01 5.35 -13.10
N GLU A 329 4.75 4.47 -13.77
CA GLU A 329 4.17 3.57 -14.77
C GLU A 329 3.13 2.64 -14.12
N GLY A 330 1.98 2.49 -14.76
CA GLY A 330 0.82 1.77 -14.22
C GLY A 330 -0.26 2.68 -13.64
N MET A 331 0.06 3.94 -13.38
CA MET A 331 -0.93 4.98 -13.09
C MET A 331 -1.31 5.69 -14.39
N TRP A 332 -2.60 5.93 -14.60
CA TRP A 332 -3.03 6.77 -15.73
C TRP A 332 -2.43 8.19 -15.61
N GLY A 333 -2.26 8.88 -16.74
CA GLY A 333 -1.50 10.14 -16.76
C GLY A 333 0.03 9.98 -16.83
N TYR A 334 0.58 8.74 -16.67
CA TYR A 334 1.98 8.47 -16.93
C TYR A 334 2.36 8.86 -18.36
N ASP A 335 3.49 9.55 -18.51
CA ASP A 335 4.02 9.94 -19.82
C ASP A 335 5.31 9.18 -20.14
N ALA A 336 5.21 8.16 -20.99
CA ALA A 336 6.36 7.39 -21.46
C ALA A 336 7.32 8.21 -22.35
N GLY A 337 6.87 9.32 -22.92
CA GLY A 337 7.64 10.24 -23.76
C GLY A 337 8.34 11.37 -22.99
N ALA A 338 8.01 11.57 -21.70
CA ALA A 338 8.62 12.63 -20.90
C ALA A 338 10.14 12.45 -20.80
N MET A 339 10.86 13.56 -20.65
CA MET A 339 12.30 13.57 -20.41
C MET A 339 12.63 12.76 -19.15
N GLN A 340 13.71 12.02 -19.18
CA GLN A 340 14.20 11.25 -18.05
C GLN A 340 15.65 11.62 -17.74
N TYR A 341 15.93 12.00 -16.51
CA TYR A 341 17.29 12.13 -16.04
C TYR A 341 17.97 10.77 -16.02
N THR A 342 19.21 10.72 -16.45
CA THR A 342 20.09 9.56 -16.37
C THR A 342 21.41 9.99 -15.77
N PHE A 343 22.22 9.04 -15.32
CA PHE A 343 23.58 9.37 -14.89
C PHE A 343 24.41 9.90 -16.07
N ASP A 344 24.82 11.17 -15.98
CA ASP A 344 25.61 11.86 -17.01
C ASP A 344 26.49 12.92 -16.34
N GLU A 345 27.75 12.57 -16.08
CA GLU A 345 28.71 13.46 -15.41
C GLU A 345 28.97 14.76 -16.19
N ALA A 346 28.91 14.71 -17.51
CA ALA A 346 29.15 15.90 -18.34
C ALA A 346 27.98 16.90 -18.21
N LYS A 347 26.74 16.40 -18.27
CA LYS A 347 25.53 17.23 -18.05
C LYS A 347 25.45 17.73 -16.61
N ALA A 348 25.78 16.89 -15.62
CA ALA A 348 25.83 17.28 -14.22
C ALA A 348 26.79 18.46 -14.01
N LYS A 349 28.03 18.36 -14.54
CA LYS A 349 29.03 19.42 -14.47
C LYS A 349 28.57 20.67 -15.21
N ALA A 350 28.04 20.55 -16.43
CA ALA A 350 27.54 21.68 -17.22
C ALA A 350 26.41 22.43 -16.55
N ALA A 351 25.49 21.71 -15.85
CA ALA A 351 24.44 22.34 -15.05
C ALA A 351 25.05 23.01 -13.80
N PHE A 352 25.97 22.34 -13.11
CA PHE A 352 26.63 22.90 -11.92
C PHE A 352 27.42 24.17 -12.21
N GLU A 353 28.03 24.28 -13.38
CA GLU A 353 28.75 25.51 -13.79
C GLU A 353 27.84 26.75 -13.89
N LYS A 354 26.55 26.57 -14.11
CA LYS A 354 25.57 27.67 -14.17
C LYS A 354 25.05 28.11 -12.79
N VAL A 355 25.38 27.37 -11.73
CA VAL A 355 24.97 27.71 -10.36
C VAL A 355 25.74 28.94 -9.88
N ALA A 356 25.03 29.99 -9.47
CA ALA A 356 25.64 31.27 -9.06
C ALA A 356 26.44 31.11 -7.77
N ASP A 357 25.81 30.63 -6.70
CA ASP A 357 26.45 30.40 -5.41
C ASP A 357 26.61 28.90 -5.18
N LYS A 358 27.72 28.36 -5.65
CA LYS A 358 28.00 26.93 -5.58
C LYS A 358 28.15 26.46 -4.13
N PRO A 359 27.30 25.55 -3.63
CA PRO A 359 27.40 25.07 -2.26
C PRO A 359 28.67 24.23 -2.06
N LYS A 360 29.33 24.43 -0.92
CA LYS A 360 30.40 23.52 -0.47
C LYS A 360 29.85 22.34 0.33
N THR A 361 28.68 22.51 0.94
CA THR A 361 28.07 21.51 1.81
C THR A 361 26.55 21.52 1.64
N LEU A 362 25.92 20.34 1.62
CA LEU A 362 24.47 20.13 1.70
C LEU A 362 24.17 19.09 2.78
N SER A 363 23.04 19.24 3.49
CA SER A 363 22.51 18.21 4.40
C SER A 363 21.66 17.19 3.64
N PHE A 364 21.72 15.93 4.07
CA PHE A 364 20.87 14.86 3.57
C PHE A 364 20.22 14.13 4.74
N LEU A 365 18.88 14.25 4.87
CA LEU A 365 18.12 13.61 5.93
C LEU A 365 17.59 12.24 5.49
N TYR A 366 17.75 11.25 6.36
CA TYR A 366 17.14 9.91 6.21
C TYR A 366 16.85 9.29 7.57
N SER A 367 16.05 8.22 7.59
CA SER A 367 15.77 7.43 8.79
C SER A 367 16.00 5.95 8.52
N ASP A 368 15.83 5.12 9.55
CA ASP A 368 15.89 3.65 9.47
C ASP A 368 14.56 2.98 9.08
N ASN A 369 13.58 3.79 8.66
CA ASN A 369 12.25 3.32 8.26
C ASN A 369 12.27 2.39 7.02
N ASP A 370 13.23 2.59 6.11
CA ASP A 370 13.49 1.68 4.98
C ASP A 370 15.00 1.38 4.92
N PRO A 371 15.41 0.11 4.94
CA PRO A 371 16.83 -0.29 4.94
C PRO A 371 17.60 0.17 3.69
N ASN A 372 16.89 0.54 2.62
CA ASN A 372 17.54 1.04 1.39
C ASN A 372 17.93 2.53 1.48
N TRP A 373 17.43 3.28 2.46
CA TRP A 373 17.66 4.72 2.52
C TRP A 373 19.11 5.11 2.82
N GLU A 374 19.77 4.41 3.71
CA GLU A 374 21.19 4.65 4.00
C GLU A 374 22.10 4.36 2.79
N PRO A 375 21.98 3.22 2.08
CA PRO A 375 22.71 3.00 0.82
C PRO A 375 22.43 4.06 -0.25
N ILE A 376 21.21 4.56 -0.37
CA ILE A 376 20.86 5.65 -1.30
C ILE A 376 21.55 6.95 -0.90
N ALA A 377 21.56 7.29 0.38
CA ALA A 377 22.20 8.48 0.92
C ALA A 377 23.72 8.44 0.67
N LEU A 378 24.38 7.30 0.90
CA LEU A 378 25.80 7.08 0.62
C LEU A 378 26.11 7.20 -0.89
N SER A 379 25.27 6.62 -1.75
CA SER A 379 25.43 6.74 -3.21
C SER A 379 25.27 8.19 -3.67
N THR A 380 24.33 8.94 -3.11
CA THR A 380 24.13 10.37 -3.40
C THR A 380 25.33 11.20 -2.93
N GLN A 381 25.85 10.93 -1.72
CA GLN A 381 27.06 11.58 -1.20
C GLN A 381 28.26 11.36 -2.13
N ALA A 382 28.48 10.11 -2.55
CA ALA A 382 29.56 9.78 -3.47
C ALA A 382 29.41 10.49 -4.83
N SER A 383 28.20 10.58 -5.35
CA SER A 383 27.92 11.27 -6.62
C SER A 383 28.18 12.78 -6.53
N LEU A 384 27.71 13.42 -5.47
CA LEU A 384 27.85 14.87 -5.31
C LEU A 384 29.28 15.29 -4.93
N SER A 385 30.08 14.40 -4.32
CA SER A 385 31.50 14.66 -4.06
C SER A 385 32.30 14.90 -5.34
N LYS A 386 31.89 14.30 -6.48
CA LYS A 386 32.52 14.54 -7.80
C LYS A 386 32.28 15.96 -8.34
N LEU A 387 31.23 16.64 -7.84
CA LEU A 387 30.97 18.06 -8.11
C LEU A 387 31.62 18.98 -7.08
N GLY A 388 32.38 18.43 -6.12
CA GLY A 388 33.02 19.21 -5.05
C GLY A 388 32.06 19.57 -3.90
N ILE A 389 30.88 18.93 -3.82
CA ILE A 389 29.90 19.16 -2.77
C ILE A 389 30.07 18.11 -1.68
N ASN A 390 30.31 18.54 -0.44
CA ASN A 390 30.30 17.68 0.74
C ASN A 390 28.87 17.47 1.24
N VAL A 391 28.37 16.23 1.24
CA VAL A 391 27.02 15.92 1.77
C VAL A 391 27.13 15.42 3.20
N LYS A 392 26.51 16.13 4.13
CA LYS A 392 26.39 15.72 5.53
C LYS A 392 25.18 14.81 5.68
N LEU A 393 25.43 13.53 5.93
CA LEU A 393 24.39 12.54 6.16
C LEU A 393 23.87 12.64 7.60
N GLU A 394 22.57 12.80 7.78
CA GLU A 394 21.91 12.91 9.07
C GLU A 394 20.85 11.79 9.20
N LYS A 395 21.19 10.74 9.95
CA LYS A 395 20.26 9.65 10.30
C LYS A 395 19.42 10.08 11.50
N LEU A 396 18.11 10.09 11.35
CA LEU A 396 17.16 10.58 12.36
C LEU A 396 16.09 9.52 12.66
N ALA A 397 15.47 9.62 13.85
CA ALA A 397 14.20 8.93 14.07
C ALA A 397 13.15 9.43 13.06
N ASN A 398 12.31 8.53 12.55
CA ASN A 398 11.36 8.85 11.47
C ASN A 398 10.45 10.05 11.81
N ALA A 399 9.95 10.14 13.03
CA ALA A 399 9.11 11.27 13.46
C ALA A 399 9.86 12.61 13.41
N THR A 400 11.13 12.63 13.85
CA THR A 400 11.99 13.83 13.82
C THR A 400 12.31 14.24 12.37
N MET A 401 12.63 13.26 11.51
CA MET A 401 12.87 13.51 10.09
C MET A 401 11.63 14.13 9.43
N ARG A 402 10.46 13.55 9.66
CA ARG A 402 9.19 14.06 9.12
C ARG A 402 8.87 15.48 9.60
N ASP A 403 9.09 15.77 10.87
CA ASP A 403 8.87 17.13 11.41
C ASP A 403 9.80 18.15 10.72
N ARG A 404 11.09 17.83 10.58
CA ARG A 404 12.05 18.72 9.89
C ARG A 404 11.70 18.91 8.42
N VAL A 405 11.34 17.83 7.72
CA VAL A 405 10.88 17.89 6.31
C VAL A 405 9.63 18.75 6.19
N GLY A 406 8.65 18.59 7.09
CA GLY A 406 7.43 19.39 7.09
C GLY A 406 7.66 20.90 7.32
N LYS A 407 8.71 21.25 8.06
CA LYS A 407 9.13 22.63 8.33
C LYS A 407 10.08 23.21 7.28
N GLY A 408 10.53 22.43 6.30
CA GLY A 408 11.56 22.85 5.34
C GLY A 408 12.97 22.98 5.93
N ASP A 409 13.24 22.36 7.09
CA ASP A 409 14.55 22.37 7.73
C ASP A 409 15.45 21.25 7.20
N TYR A 410 15.77 21.31 5.92
CA TYR A 410 16.64 20.37 5.23
C TYR A 410 17.11 20.95 3.88
N ASP A 411 18.15 20.36 3.27
CA ASP A 411 18.51 20.62 1.88
C ASP A 411 18.00 19.45 1.00
N ILE A 412 18.45 18.24 1.28
CA ILE A 412 18.00 17.00 0.62
C ILE A 412 17.39 16.08 1.67
N ALA A 413 16.29 15.41 1.33
CA ALA A 413 15.73 14.36 2.16
C ALA A 413 15.19 13.23 1.27
N ILE A 414 15.21 11.99 1.78
CA ILE A 414 14.64 10.85 1.05
C ILE A 414 13.19 10.61 1.45
N GLY A 415 12.37 10.16 0.51
CA GLY A 415 11.00 9.76 0.74
C GLY A 415 10.58 8.58 -0.12
N ASN A 416 9.53 7.93 0.32
CA ASN A 416 8.78 6.95 -0.45
C ASN A 416 7.29 7.31 -0.44
N TRP A 417 6.55 6.77 -1.40
CA TRP A 417 5.12 7.00 -1.50
C TRP A 417 4.41 5.83 -2.17
N SER A 418 3.20 5.57 -1.74
CA SER A 418 2.19 4.77 -2.43
C SER A 418 0.91 5.59 -2.47
N PRO A 419 0.15 5.61 -3.57
CA PRO A 419 -1.05 6.43 -3.65
C PRO A 419 -2.17 5.84 -2.79
N ASP A 420 -2.95 6.70 -2.13
CA ASP A 420 -4.08 6.29 -1.31
C ASP A 420 -5.31 5.94 -2.17
N PHE A 421 -5.39 6.52 -3.38
CA PHE A 421 -6.40 6.22 -4.39
C PHE A 421 -5.83 6.40 -5.80
N ALA A 422 -6.47 5.78 -6.80
CA ALA A 422 -5.95 5.64 -8.15
C ALA A 422 -6.11 6.89 -9.01
N ASP A 423 -5.52 7.99 -8.58
CA ASP A 423 -5.56 9.25 -9.33
C ASP A 423 -4.19 9.95 -9.33
N PRO A 424 -3.74 10.52 -10.47
CA PRO A 424 -2.52 11.33 -10.53
C PRO A 424 -2.47 12.49 -9.55
N TYR A 425 -3.61 12.93 -8.99
CA TYR A 425 -3.70 13.86 -7.88
C TYR A 425 -2.68 13.55 -6.78
N MET A 426 -2.55 12.25 -6.44
CA MET A 426 -1.67 11.77 -5.36
C MET A 426 -0.18 12.00 -5.64
N PHE A 427 0.21 12.22 -6.89
CA PHE A 427 1.59 12.44 -7.34
C PHE A 427 1.82 13.87 -7.86
N MET A 428 0.77 14.58 -8.21
CA MET A 428 0.87 15.91 -8.83
C MET A 428 0.35 17.01 -7.92
N ASN A 429 -0.96 17.04 -7.63
CA ASN A 429 -1.52 18.08 -6.75
C ASN A 429 -0.94 17.98 -5.33
N TYR A 430 -0.88 16.74 -4.81
CA TYR A 430 -0.37 16.50 -3.46
C TYR A 430 1.10 16.94 -3.30
N TRP A 431 1.95 16.74 -4.32
CA TRP A 431 3.38 17.02 -4.22
C TRP A 431 3.79 18.42 -4.68
N PHE A 432 3.04 19.06 -5.60
CA PHE A 432 3.52 20.27 -6.28
C PHE A 432 2.59 21.47 -6.20
N GLU A 433 1.37 21.31 -5.70
CA GLU A 433 0.46 22.45 -5.54
C GLU A 433 0.99 23.38 -4.45
N SER A 434 1.10 24.69 -4.76
CA SER A 434 1.81 25.65 -3.92
C SER A 434 1.14 25.93 -2.58
N ASP A 435 -0.18 25.73 -2.47
CA ASP A 435 -0.95 25.90 -1.23
C ASP A 435 -0.82 24.71 -0.26
N LYS A 436 -0.21 23.58 -0.71
CA LYS A 436 -0.04 22.34 0.08
C LYS A 436 1.35 22.19 0.69
N LYS A 437 2.13 23.27 0.79
CA LYS A 437 3.49 23.22 1.36
C LYS A 437 3.52 22.63 2.77
N GLY A 438 4.51 21.78 3.02
CA GLY A 438 4.75 21.14 4.30
C GLY A 438 4.37 19.68 4.39
N LEU A 439 4.24 19.16 5.61
CA LEU A 439 4.06 17.73 5.86
C LEU A 439 2.80 17.11 5.21
N PRO A 440 1.64 17.81 5.15
CA PRO A 440 0.45 17.23 4.54
C PRO A 440 0.52 17.06 3.02
N GLY A 441 1.53 17.66 2.33
CA GLY A 441 1.55 17.64 0.86
C GLY A 441 2.92 17.94 0.27
N ASN A 442 3.08 19.15 -0.28
CA ASN A 442 4.26 19.63 -1.01
C ASN A 442 5.47 19.81 -0.07
N ARG A 443 6.16 18.74 0.17
CA ARG A 443 7.32 18.69 1.08
C ARG A 443 8.60 19.25 0.48
N SER A 444 8.64 19.45 -0.83
CA SER A 444 9.77 20.11 -1.51
C SER A 444 9.65 21.63 -1.52
N PHE A 445 8.55 22.19 -1.04
CA PHE A 445 8.28 23.63 -1.08
C PHE A 445 8.37 24.23 -2.48
N TYR A 446 8.07 23.40 -3.49
CA TYR A 446 8.00 23.83 -4.88
C TYR A 446 6.87 24.85 -5.08
N GLU A 447 7.10 25.80 -5.97
CA GLU A 447 6.13 26.83 -6.31
C GLU A 447 6.26 27.20 -7.78
N ASN A 448 5.17 27.06 -8.53
CA ASN A 448 5.08 27.51 -9.92
C ASN A 448 3.61 27.75 -10.27
N PRO A 449 3.19 29.04 -10.48
CA PRO A 449 1.81 29.39 -10.77
C PRO A 449 1.22 28.74 -12.03
N GLN A 450 2.09 28.40 -13.02
CA GLN A 450 1.65 27.70 -14.23
C GLN A 450 1.31 26.24 -13.92
N VAL A 451 2.10 25.59 -13.08
CA VAL A 451 1.83 24.23 -12.61
C VAL A 451 0.55 24.22 -11.78
N ASP A 452 0.41 25.15 -10.82
CA ASP A 452 -0.82 25.27 -10.00
C ASP A 452 -2.07 25.40 -10.88
N LYS A 453 -2.02 26.24 -11.91
CA LYS A 453 -3.13 26.42 -12.84
C LYS A 453 -3.51 25.11 -13.54
N LEU A 454 -2.52 24.35 -14.05
CA LEU A 454 -2.77 23.07 -14.72
C LEU A 454 -3.36 22.03 -13.75
N LEU A 455 -2.84 21.98 -12.52
CA LEU A 455 -3.32 21.06 -11.49
C LEU A 455 -4.77 21.37 -11.09
N GLN A 456 -5.12 22.65 -10.95
CA GLN A 456 -6.50 23.08 -10.66
C GLN A 456 -7.45 22.80 -11.82
N GLN A 457 -7.00 23.00 -13.08
CA GLN A 457 -7.78 22.62 -14.27
C GLN A 457 -8.08 21.12 -14.30
N ALA A 458 -7.08 20.28 -13.95
CA ALA A 458 -7.28 18.84 -13.87
C ALA A 458 -8.28 18.40 -12.79
N LEU A 459 -8.55 19.21 -11.76
CA LEU A 459 -9.58 18.93 -10.74
C LEU A 459 -10.97 19.36 -11.15
N ALA A 460 -11.09 20.28 -12.11
CA ALA A 460 -12.36 20.92 -12.48
C ALA A 460 -13.17 20.10 -13.51
N THR A 461 -12.66 18.94 -13.96
CA THR A 461 -13.35 18.09 -14.95
C THR A 461 -13.14 16.62 -14.64
N THR A 462 -14.11 15.76 -14.98
CA THR A 462 -13.98 14.28 -14.95
C THR A 462 -13.56 13.71 -16.30
N ASP A 463 -13.40 14.53 -17.34
CA ASP A 463 -12.85 14.10 -18.63
C ASP A 463 -11.40 13.65 -18.44
N GLN A 464 -11.18 12.33 -18.39
CA GLN A 464 -9.87 11.75 -18.17
C GLN A 464 -8.84 12.15 -19.23
N ALA A 465 -9.26 12.37 -20.48
CA ALA A 465 -8.35 12.78 -21.55
C ALA A 465 -7.87 14.23 -21.34
N ALA A 466 -8.76 15.15 -20.97
CA ALA A 466 -8.41 16.52 -20.60
C ALA A 466 -7.50 16.54 -19.37
N ARG A 467 -7.85 15.83 -18.32
CA ARG A 467 -7.02 15.68 -17.09
C ARG A 467 -5.63 15.13 -17.40
N THR A 468 -5.55 14.08 -18.23
CA THR A 468 -4.26 13.49 -18.64
C THR A 468 -3.37 14.52 -19.32
N LYS A 469 -3.93 15.33 -20.23
CA LYS A 469 -3.19 16.40 -20.92
C LYS A 469 -2.65 17.44 -19.95
N ASP A 470 -3.47 17.89 -19.00
CA ASP A 470 -3.05 18.87 -18.00
C ASP A 470 -1.98 18.32 -17.06
N TYR A 471 -2.14 17.08 -16.59
CA TYR A 471 -1.11 16.41 -15.77
C TYR A 471 0.20 16.19 -16.53
N GLN A 472 0.15 15.81 -17.80
CA GLN A 472 1.38 15.63 -18.60
C GLN A 472 2.09 16.97 -18.85
N ALA A 473 1.34 18.06 -19.08
CA ALA A 473 1.93 19.40 -19.19
C ALA A 473 2.58 19.87 -17.86
N ALA A 474 1.92 19.63 -16.73
CA ALA A 474 2.47 19.93 -15.42
C ALA A 474 3.71 19.07 -15.12
N GLN A 475 3.67 17.74 -15.41
CA GLN A 475 4.82 16.84 -15.28
C GLN A 475 6.04 17.33 -16.06
N LYS A 476 5.84 17.74 -17.30
CA LYS A 476 6.95 18.27 -18.12
C LYS A 476 7.66 19.39 -17.39
N THR A 477 6.93 20.34 -16.83
CA THR A 477 7.50 21.51 -16.13
C THR A 477 8.26 21.08 -14.86
N VAL A 478 7.67 20.25 -13.98
CA VAL A 478 8.33 19.85 -12.74
C VAL A 478 9.54 18.94 -12.97
N ILE A 479 9.57 18.19 -14.09
CA ILE A 479 10.74 17.41 -14.52
C ILE A 479 11.83 18.36 -15.04
N ASP A 480 11.50 19.28 -15.96
CA ASP A 480 12.45 20.25 -16.54
C ASP A 480 13.09 21.11 -15.43
N GLU A 481 12.35 21.43 -14.36
CA GLU A 481 12.86 22.21 -13.23
C GLU A 481 13.53 21.36 -12.15
N ALA A 482 13.57 20.02 -12.33
CA ALA A 482 14.12 19.07 -11.37
C ALA A 482 13.60 19.29 -9.94
N ALA A 483 12.29 19.44 -9.79
CA ALA A 483 11.67 19.71 -8.49
C ALA A 483 11.97 18.61 -7.46
N TYR A 484 12.07 17.33 -7.91
CA TYR A 484 12.50 16.16 -7.16
C TYR A 484 13.58 15.41 -7.94
N VAL A 485 14.32 14.51 -7.28
CA VAL A 485 15.04 13.42 -7.95
C VAL A 485 14.15 12.17 -7.92
N TYR A 486 13.63 11.79 -9.07
CA TYR A 486 12.73 10.61 -9.21
C TYR A 486 13.60 9.35 -9.33
N LEU A 487 13.80 8.62 -8.22
CA LEU A 487 14.75 7.52 -8.19
C LEU A 487 14.20 6.26 -8.88
N PHE A 488 13.29 5.55 -8.24
CA PHE A 488 12.79 4.30 -8.78
C PHE A 488 11.40 3.92 -8.26
N GLN A 489 10.75 3.07 -9.02
CA GLN A 489 9.53 2.36 -8.71
C GLN A 489 9.89 0.91 -8.39
N LYS A 490 9.53 0.43 -7.20
CA LYS A 490 9.77 -0.95 -6.77
C LYS A 490 8.72 -1.89 -7.33
N ASN A 491 9.08 -3.16 -7.53
CA ASN A 491 8.10 -4.22 -7.73
C ASN A 491 7.65 -4.81 -6.38
N TYR A 492 6.40 -5.23 -6.30
CA TYR A 492 5.92 -6.10 -5.24
C TYR A 492 6.30 -7.54 -5.56
N GLN A 493 6.89 -8.24 -4.59
CA GLN A 493 7.29 -9.64 -4.73
C GLN A 493 6.50 -10.51 -3.75
N LEU A 494 6.00 -11.64 -4.22
CA LEU A 494 5.21 -12.57 -3.42
C LEU A 494 5.64 -14.01 -3.65
N ALA A 495 5.84 -14.75 -2.54
CA ALA A 495 6.09 -16.19 -2.59
C ALA A 495 4.83 -16.97 -2.20
N MET A 496 4.41 -17.92 -3.03
CA MET A 496 3.20 -18.71 -2.81
C MET A 496 3.34 -20.16 -3.27
N ASN A 497 2.55 -21.04 -2.68
CA ASN A 497 2.42 -22.42 -3.10
C ASN A 497 1.94 -22.48 -4.56
N LYS A 498 2.51 -23.36 -5.39
CA LYS A 498 2.16 -23.53 -6.81
C LYS A 498 0.71 -24.00 -7.04
N GLU A 499 0.08 -24.60 -6.03
CA GLU A 499 -1.32 -25.01 -6.11
C GLU A 499 -2.29 -23.83 -5.98
N VAL A 500 -1.87 -22.70 -5.40
CA VAL A 500 -2.69 -21.49 -5.31
C VAL A 500 -2.94 -20.92 -6.70
N LYS A 501 -4.21 -20.75 -7.05
CA LYS A 501 -4.70 -20.24 -8.33
C LYS A 501 -5.55 -18.98 -8.13
N GLY A 502 -5.70 -18.19 -9.19
CA GLY A 502 -6.60 -17.04 -9.19
C GLY A 502 -6.11 -15.86 -8.35
N PHE A 503 -4.86 -15.85 -7.87
CA PHE A 503 -4.28 -14.64 -7.29
C PHE A 503 -4.15 -13.57 -8.37
N VAL A 504 -4.67 -12.39 -8.10
CA VAL A 504 -4.55 -11.20 -8.94
C VAL A 504 -3.93 -10.10 -8.11
N PHE A 505 -2.78 -9.62 -8.53
CA PHE A 505 -2.18 -8.43 -7.94
C PHE A 505 -2.92 -7.18 -8.44
N ASN A 506 -3.32 -6.31 -7.52
CA ASN A 506 -3.78 -4.97 -7.84
C ASN A 506 -2.77 -3.94 -7.32
N PRO A 507 -2.26 -3.02 -8.16
CA PRO A 507 -1.24 -2.05 -7.75
C PRO A 507 -1.71 -1.06 -6.69
N MET A 508 -3.03 -0.91 -6.52
CA MET A 508 -3.63 -0.09 -5.45
C MET A 508 -3.85 -0.87 -4.15
N LEU A 509 -3.80 -2.19 -4.20
CA LEU A 509 -4.12 -3.10 -3.09
C LEU A 509 -2.92 -4.01 -2.80
N GLU A 510 -1.74 -3.43 -2.69
CA GLU A 510 -0.52 -4.16 -2.31
C GLU A 510 -0.74 -4.83 -0.93
N GLN A 511 -0.37 -6.11 -0.81
CA GLN A 511 -0.61 -6.96 0.37
C GLN A 511 -2.09 -7.34 0.64
N VAL A 512 -3.03 -6.91 -0.19
CA VAL A 512 -4.42 -7.37 -0.13
C VAL A 512 -4.61 -8.53 -1.11
N PHE A 513 -5.13 -9.64 -0.63
CA PHE A 513 -5.33 -10.85 -1.42
C PHE A 513 -6.81 -10.95 -1.84
N ASN A 514 -7.05 -11.22 -3.12
CA ASN A 514 -8.39 -11.42 -3.68
C ASN A 514 -8.97 -12.79 -3.29
N VAL A 515 -8.97 -13.09 -1.99
CA VAL A 515 -9.30 -14.42 -1.41
C VAL A 515 -10.66 -14.97 -1.83
N ALA A 516 -11.59 -14.12 -2.24
CA ALA A 516 -12.92 -14.52 -2.70
C ALA A 516 -12.89 -15.29 -4.04
N THR A 517 -11.91 -15.01 -4.90
CA THR A 517 -11.79 -15.62 -6.24
C THR A 517 -10.63 -16.61 -6.34
N MET A 518 -9.76 -16.67 -5.34
CA MET A 518 -8.66 -17.64 -5.29
C MET A 518 -9.13 -19.06 -5.01
N SER A 519 -8.33 -20.07 -5.41
CA SER A 519 -8.58 -21.50 -5.19
C SER A 519 -7.27 -22.28 -5.10
N LYS A 520 -7.37 -23.59 -4.75
CA LYS A 520 -6.28 -24.57 -4.83
C LYS A 520 -6.72 -25.83 -5.57
#